data_ec533874137021acb99bc2999fc63a95
#
_entry.id   ec533874137021acb99bc2999fc63a95
#
_cell.length_a   1.000
_cell.length_b   1.000
_cell.length_c   1.000
_cell.angle_alpha   90.00
_cell.angle_beta   90.00
_cell.angle_gamma   90.00
#
_symmetry.space_group_name_H-M   'P 1'
#
loop_
_entity.id
_entity.type
_entity.pdbx_description
1 polymer ?
#
loop_
_entity_poly.entity_id
_entity_poly.type
_entity_poly.pdbx_seq_one_letter_code
_entity_poly.pdbx_strand_id
1 'polypeptide(L)'
;MMNQLTMRSAGWIFFVSYVMGILFTAWISSKGSPHHDNLMLFLAYVAVGQIVLNVIPAVIWCRYRKISLRTAFRLHKVSLRNIILSLLIFALSQIILLFFHQITEVVSQWLGVSYATSHYPIADSLFSLGILLLSIGIIPPICEELLFRGVLLSGYGKRGLWFAAMVSSFLFALFHDNPYRLIELFGAALVSAIIVIRSGSIIPGIIVHMITNSTYVISSYIQGGDMLEGITTSEGPSLSILLLTGFASFITFMICRWLYTRFDHPETGVRAKRAGATAGIRSLAWIIPILLSIVVFVIKFWIGQSA
;
A
#
# COMPACT_ATOMS: atom_id res chain seq x y z
N MET A 1 19.25 5.43 -25.82
CA MET A 1 17.91 5.26 -25.19
C MET A 1 18.11 5.03 -23.70
N MET A 2 17.46 5.78 -22.83
CA MET A 2 17.52 5.51 -21.38
C MET A 2 16.81 4.18 -21.10
N ASN A 3 17.46 3.32 -20.31
CA ASN A 3 16.85 2.07 -19.86
C ASN A 3 15.63 2.37 -18.98
N GLN A 4 14.57 1.59 -19.10
CA GLN A 4 13.34 1.75 -18.34
C GLN A 4 13.02 0.47 -17.56
N LEU A 5 12.32 0.59 -16.45
CA LEU A 5 11.77 -0.56 -15.74
C LEU A 5 10.84 -1.35 -16.67
N THR A 6 10.96 -2.68 -16.57
CA THR A 6 10.09 -3.62 -17.28
C THR A 6 9.14 -4.28 -16.27
N MET A 7 8.00 -4.79 -16.71
CA MET A 7 7.08 -5.56 -15.88
C MET A 7 7.80 -6.73 -15.17
N ARG A 8 8.66 -7.44 -15.90
CA ARG A 8 9.42 -8.55 -15.34
C ARG A 8 10.36 -8.10 -14.22
N SER A 9 11.12 -7.01 -14.43
CA SER A 9 12.03 -6.52 -13.40
C SER A 9 11.30 -5.98 -12.17
N ALA A 10 10.20 -5.26 -12.36
CA ALA A 10 9.38 -4.76 -11.26
C ALA A 10 8.79 -5.92 -10.43
N GLY A 11 8.26 -6.95 -11.09
CA GLY A 11 7.75 -8.14 -10.41
C GLY A 11 8.83 -8.89 -9.62
N TRP A 12 10.04 -9.06 -10.16
CA TRP A 12 11.13 -9.70 -9.42
C TRP A 12 11.65 -8.86 -8.25
N ILE A 13 11.72 -7.53 -8.40
CA ILE A 13 12.04 -6.64 -7.26
C ILE A 13 11.02 -6.85 -6.14
N PHE A 14 9.72 -6.83 -6.46
CA PHE A 14 8.67 -7.09 -5.48
C PHE A 14 8.81 -8.47 -4.82
N PHE A 15 8.95 -9.54 -5.61
CA PHE A 15 9.07 -10.90 -5.09
C PHE A 15 10.24 -11.05 -4.12
N VAL A 16 11.41 -10.51 -4.48
CA VAL A 16 12.58 -10.51 -3.59
C VAL A 16 12.31 -9.73 -2.31
N SER A 17 11.75 -8.51 -2.40
CA SER A 17 11.38 -7.71 -1.24
C SER A 17 10.40 -8.45 -0.34
N TYR A 18 9.38 -9.09 -0.92
CA TYR A 18 8.35 -9.83 -0.19
C TYR A 18 8.92 -11.04 0.56
N VAL A 19 9.68 -11.90 -0.13
CA VAL A 19 10.30 -13.08 0.50
C VAL A 19 11.30 -12.68 1.58
N MET A 20 12.16 -11.69 1.31
CA MET A 20 13.08 -11.17 2.33
C MET A 20 12.33 -10.59 3.53
N GLY A 21 11.18 -9.92 3.31
CA GLY A 21 10.32 -9.43 4.38
C GLY A 21 9.81 -10.54 5.29
N ILE A 22 9.31 -11.63 4.71
CA ILE A 22 8.85 -12.81 5.46
C ILE A 22 10.00 -13.42 6.28
N LEU A 23 11.17 -13.61 5.65
CA LEU A 23 12.33 -14.17 6.33
C LEU A 23 12.83 -13.27 7.46
N PHE A 24 12.83 -11.96 7.26
CA PHE A 24 13.20 -10.97 8.26
C PHE A 24 12.23 -11.00 9.46
N THR A 25 10.91 -10.99 9.19
CA THR A 25 9.90 -11.08 10.24
C THR A 25 10.01 -12.40 11.02
N ALA A 26 10.18 -13.52 10.33
CA ALA A 26 10.38 -14.81 10.97
C ALA A 26 11.64 -14.83 11.85
N TRP A 27 12.74 -14.22 11.37
CA TRP A 27 13.96 -14.11 12.15
C TRP A 27 13.75 -13.25 13.41
N ILE A 28 13.05 -12.11 13.33
CA ILE A 28 12.74 -11.28 14.50
C ILE A 28 11.87 -12.06 15.48
N SER A 29 10.82 -12.73 15.03
CA SER A 29 9.92 -13.52 15.87
C SER A 29 10.66 -14.65 16.60
N SER A 30 11.66 -15.27 15.96
CA SER A 30 12.50 -16.30 16.59
C SER A 30 13.35 -15.79 17.76
N LYS A 31 13.51 -14.47 17.90
CA LYS A 31 14.20 -13.80 19.01
C LYS A 31 13.26 -13.38 20.15
N GLY A 32 12.00 -13.83 20.14
CA GLY A 32 11.02 -13.53 21.19
C GLY A 32 10.38 -12.15 21.08
N SER A 33 10.36 -11.57 19.87
CA SER A 33 9.71 -10.26 19.59
C SER A 33 10.13 -9.14 20.58
N PRO A 34 11.43 -8.89 20.77
CA PRO A 34 11.95 -8.00 21.81
C PRO A 34 11.52 -6.52 21.64
N HIS A 35 10.84 -6.20 20.55
CA HIS A 35 10.36 -4.87 20.24
C HIS A 35 9.11 -4.46 21.04
N HIS A 36 8.37 -5.39 21.64
CA HIS A 36 7.24 -5.03 22.51
C HIS A 36 7.68 -4.26 23.77
N ASP A 37 8.86 -4.59 24.28
CA ASP A 37 9.40 -3.98 25.49
C ASP A 37 10.38 -2.84 25.22
N ASN A 38 10.78 -2.63 23.95
CA ASN A 38 11.79 -1.64 23.57
C ASN A 38 11.44 -0.94 22.26
N LEU A 39 10.82 0.24 22.37
CA LEU A 39 10.38 1.05 21.22
C LEU A 39 11.52 1.51 20.30
N MET A 40 12.74 1.73 20.84
CA MET A 40 13.90 2.09 20.01
C MET A 40 14.33 0.91 19.15
N LEU A 41 14.27 -0.30 19.70
CA LEU A 41 14.55 -1.53 18.95
C LEU A 41 13.46 -1.78 17.91
N PHE A 42 12.19 -1.50 18.23
CA PHE A 42 11.08 -1.53 17.28
C PHE A 42 11.32 -0.56 16.10
N LEU A 43 11.67 0.71 16.38
CA LEU A 43 12.01 1.69 15.35
C LEU A 43 13.17 1.20 14.48
N ALA A 44 14.23 0.66 15.09
CA ALA A 44 15.39 0.15 14.35
C ALA A 44 15.00 -1.01 13.41
N TYR A 45 14.20 -1.97 13.88
CA TYR A 45 13.75 -3.08 13.06
C TYR A 45 12.84 -2.63 11.91
N VAL A 46 11.90 -1.72 12.18
CA VAL A 46 11.04 -1.19 11.13
C VAL A 46 11.86 -0.40 10.12
N ALA A 47 12.74 0.50 10.56
CA ALA A 47 13.55 1.31 9.66
C ALA A 47 14.47 0.43 8.80
N VAL A 48 15.17 -0.53 9.40
CA VAL A 48 16.03 -1.47 8.66
C VAL A 48 15.20 -2.31 7.70
N GLY A 49 14.10 -2.90 8.18
CA GLY A 49 13.19 -3.70 7.34
C GLY A 49 12.69 -2.91 6.14
N GLN A 50 12.11 -1.75 6.36
CA GLN A 50 11.53 -0.93 5.30
C GLN A 50 12.60 -0.45 4.29
N ILE A 51 13.75 0.04 4.75
CA ILE A 51 14.80 0.54 3.85
C ILE A 51 15.47 -0.61 3.10
N VAL A 52 15.92 -1.65 3.83
CA VAL A 52 16.69 -2.76 3.24
C VAL A 52 15.83 -3.61 2.31
N LEU A 53 14.57 -3.86 2.67
CA LEU A 53 13.72 -4.78 1.92
C LEU A 53 12.96 -4.08 0.79
N ASN A 54 12.51 -2.85 0.97
CA ASN A 54 11.66 -2.18 -0.03
C ASN A 54 12.44 -1.21 -0.93
N VAL A 55 13.46 -0.54 -0.42
CA VAL A 55 14.16 0.50 -1.17
C VAL A 55 15.46 0.00 -1.80
N ILE A 56 16.31 -0.70 -1.04
CA ILE A 56 17.65 -1.10 -1.52
C ILE A 56 17.57 -2.00 -2.77
N PRO A 57 16.73 -3.06 -2.87
CA PRO A 57 16.67 -3.89 -4.07
C PRO A 57 16.31 -3.10 -5.32
N ALA A 58 15.38 -2.14 -5.18
CA ALA A 58 14.99 -1.26 -6.27
C ALA A 58 16.12 -0.31 -6.70
N VAL A 59 16.83 0.27 -5.73
CA VAL A 59 17.98 1.17 -6.00
C VAL A 59 19.10 0.41 -6.67
N ILE A 60 19.49 -0.76 -6.16
CA ILE A 60 20.54 -1.61 -6.75
C ILE A 60 20.17 -1.96 -8.19
N TRP A 61 18.96 -2.43 -8.43
CA TRP A 61 18.50 -2.77 -9.76
C TRP A 61 18.54 -1.58 -10.73
N CYS A 62 18.02 -0.42 -10.29
CA CYS A 62 18.03 0.79 -11.11
C CYS A 62 19.47 1.23 -11.44
N ARG A 63 20.39 1.18 -10.48
CA ARG A 63 21.82 1.50 -10.69
C ARG A 63 22.46 0.53 -11.66
N TYR A 64 22.29 -0.77 -11.45
CA TYR A 64 22.82 -1.81 -12.33
C TYR A 64 22.33 -1.65 -13.76
N ARG A 65 21.05 -1.35 -13.96
CA ARG A 65 20.43 -1.17 -15.27
C ARG A 65 20.55 0.24 -15.84
N LYS A 66 21.26 1.14 -15.16
CA LYS A 66 21.40 2.57 -15.52
C LYS A 66 20.04 3.25 -15.76
N ILE A 67 19.07 2.98 -14.89
CA ILE A 67 17.74 3.59 -14.88
C ILE A 67 17.77 4.79 -13.94
N SER A 68 17.21 5.93 -14.36
CA SER A 68 17.10 7.10 -13.51
C SER A 68 16.18 6.82 -12.31
N LEU A 69 16.68 7.01 -11.08
CA LEU A 69 15.89 6.86 -9.85
C LEU A 69 14.74 7.86 -9.82
N ARG A 70 14.96 9.08 -10.32
CA ARG A 70 13.90 10.10 -10.42
C ARG A 70 12.71 9.61 -11.25
N THR A 71 12.99 8.93 -12.37
CA THR A 71 11.94 8.37 -13.24
C THR A 71 11.33 7.11 -12.65
N ALA A 72 12.16 6.21 -12.11
CA ALA A 72 11.71 4.95 -11.51
C ALA A 72 10.77 5.20 -10.32
N PHE A 73 11.12 6.13 -9.44
CA PHE A 73 10.36 6.47 -8.25
C PHE A 73 9.35 7.61 -8.46
N ARG A 74 9.17 8.11 -9.68
CA ARG A 74 8.24 9.23 -9.98
C ARG A 74 8.48 10.48 -9.12
N LEU A 75 9.74 10.81 -8.83
CA LEU A 75 10.15 11.96 -8.04
C LEU A 75 10.06 13.24 -8.88
N HIS A 76 8.85 13.65 -9.23
CA HIS A 76 8.60 14.86 -10.01
C HIS A 76 7.98 15.95 -9.13
N LYS A 77 8.19 17.21 -9.53
CA LYS A 77 7.52 18.34 -8.90
C LYS A 77 6.01 18.20 -9.07
N VAL A 78 5.26 18.65 -8.07
CA VAL A 78 3.79 18.62 -8.06
C VAL A 78 3.27 20.01 -7.69
N SER A 79 2.18 20.44 -8.33
CA SER A 79 1.55 21.73 -8.01
C SER A 79 0.79 21.65 -6.67
N LEU A 80 0.69 22.77 -5.98
CA LEU A 80 -0.10 22.88 -4.74
C LEU A 80 -1.57 22.46 -4.98
N ARG A 81 -2.13 22.84 -6.14
CA ARG A 81 -3.46 22.42 -6.55
C ARG A 81 -3.61 20.90 -6.59
N ASN A 82 -2.65 20.18 -7.18
CA ASN A 82 -2.69 18.73 -7.23
C ASN A 82 -2.54 18.10 -5.83
N ILE A 83 -1.79 18.71 -4.91
CA ILE A 83 -1.73 18.27 -3.51
C ILE A 83 -3.10 18.44 -2.84
N ILE A 84 -3.73 19.61 -2.96
CA ILE A 84 -5.05 19.88 -2.37
C ILE A 84 -6.10 18.91 -2.93
N LEU A 85 -6.15 18.72 -4.24
CA LEU A 85 -7.07 17.76 -4.86
C LEU A 85 -6.82 16.32 -4.38
N SER A 86 -5.57 15.94 -4.16
CA SER A 86 -5.21 14.62 -3.62
C SER A 86 -5.73 14.44 -2.19
N LEU A 87 -5.58 15.45 -1.34
CA LEU A 87 -6.10 15.44 0.02
C LEU A 87 -7.64 15.39 0.06
N LEU A 88 -8.30 16.13 -0.82
CA LEU A 88 -9.77 16.09 -0.95
C LEU A 88 -10.27 14.71 -1.39
N ILE A 89 -9.66 14.13 -2.43
CA ILE A 89 -10.00 12.78 -2.90
C ILE A 89 -9.73 11.76 -1.79
N PHE A 90 -8.60 11.87 -1.10
CA PHE A 90 -8.28 11.00 0.02
C PHE A 90 -9.33 11.09 1.13
N ALA A 91 -9.68 12.30 1.59
CA ALA A 91 -10.68 12.50 2.64
C ALA A 91 -12.05 11.92 2.25
N LEU A 92 -12.50 12.17 1.03
CA LEU A 92 -13.75 11.61 0.51
C LEU A 92 -13.69 10.09 0.38
N SER A 93 -12.55 9.54 -0.05
CA SER A 93 -12.40 8.10 -0.24
C SER A 93 -12.54 7.29 1.06
N GLN A 94 -12.42 7.92 2.24
CA GLN A 94 -12.64 7.23 3.53
C GLN A 94 -14.05 6.63 3.62
N ILE A 95 -15.06 7.25 3.00
CA ILE A 95 -16.42 6.70 2.92
C ILE A 95 -16.45 5.42 2.06
N ILE A 96 -15.71 5.41 0.96
CA ILE A 96 -15.58 4.23 0.09
C ILE A 96 -14.82 3.11 0.82
N LEU A 97 -13.76 3.46 1.55
CA LEU A 97 -12.97 2.49 2.32
C LEU A 97 -13.77 1.91 3.49
N LEU A 98 -14.61 2.71 4.15
CA LEU A 98 -15.54 2.22 5.17
C LEU A 98 -16.50 1.16 4.59
N PHE A 99 -17.03 1.37 3.38
CA PHE A 99 -17.86 0.37 2.72
C PHE A 99 -17.08 -0.91 2.41
N PHE A 100 -15.83 -0.81 1.93
CA PHE A 100 -14.99 -2.00 1.71
C PHE A 100 -14.66 -2.73 3.03
N HIS A 101 -14.44 -2.00 4.11
CA HIS A 101 -14.28 -2.58 5.44
C HIS A 101 -15.52 -3.39 5.85
N GLN A 102 -16.72 -2.83 5.73
CA GLN A 102 -17.97 -3.52 6.02
C GLN A 102 -18.20 -4.77 5.15
N ILE A 103 -17.84 -4.73 3.87
CA ILE A 103 -17.85 -5.92 3.01
C ILE A 103 -16.90 -6.99 3.55
N THR A 104 -15.71 -6.60 3.98
CA THR A 104 -14.75 -7.54 4.58
C THR A 104 -15.33 -8.19 5.84
N GLU A 105 -15.99 -7.43 6.72
CA GLU A 105 -16.64 -7.96 7.92
C GLU A 105 -17.74 -8.98 7.57
N VAL A 106 -18.63 -8.64 6.62
CA VAL A 106 -19.67 -9.57 6.16
C VAL A 106 -19.09 -10.85 5.60
N VAL A 107 -18.06 -10.74 4.76
CA VAL A 107 -17.40 -11.92 4.17
C VAL A 107 -16.73 -12.77 5.25
N SER A 108 -16.04 -12.15 6.21
CA SER A 108 -15.39 -12.86 7.32
C SER A 108 -16.39 -13.62 8.19
N GLN A 109 -17.52 -13.00 8.51
CA GLN A 109 -18.60 -13.63 9.24
C GLN A 109 -19.23 -14.80 8.45
N TRP A 110 -19.49 -14.60 7.17
CA TRP A 110 -20.03 -15.65 6.31
C TRP A 110 -19.09 -16.86 6.21
N LEU A 111 -17.77 -16.62 6.23
CA LEU A 111 -16.76 -17.68 6.24
C LEU A 111 -16.54 -18.28 7.64
N GLY A 112 -17.13 -17.72 8.71
CA GLY A 112 -16.95 -18.17 10.09
C GLY A 112 -15.52 -17.92 10.61
N VAL A 113 -14.82 -16.93 10.08
CA VAL A 113 -13.42 -16.64 10.44
C VAL A 113 -13.34 -15.32 11.23
N SER A 114 -12.69 -15.38 12.39
CA SER A 114 -12.24 -14.20 13.11
C SER A 114 -10.76 -13.99 12.82
N TYR A 115 -10.35 -12.76 12.59
CA TYR A 115 -8.93 -12.46 12.39
C TYR A 115 -8.36 -11.74 13.61
N ALA A 116 -7.18 -12.21 14.02
CA ALA A 116 -6.40 -11.48 15.00
C ALA A 116 -5.83 -10.20 14.34
N THR A 117 -6.03 -9.08 14.97
CA THR A 117 -5.35 -7.84 14.60
C THR A 117 -3.88 -7.92 14.98
N SER A 118 -3.00 -7.41 14.12
CA SER A 118 -1.60 -7.28 14.48
C SER A 118 -1.50 -6.26 15.63
N HIS A 119 -1.07 -6.71 16.80
CA HIS A 119 -0.84 -5.82 17.93
C HIS A 119 0.44 -5.01 17.69
N TYR A 120 0.27 -3.73 17.42
CA TYR A 120 1.38 -2.77 17.43
C TYR A 120 1.57 -2.22 18.84
N PRO A 121 2.79 -1.81 19.24
CA PRO A 121 2.97 -1.08 20.49
C PRO A 121 2.07 0.15 20.55
N ILE A 122 1.50 0.42 21.72
CA ILE A 122 0.66 1.60 21.95
C ILE A 122 1.49 2.66 22.68
N ALA A 123 1.34 3.93 22.26
CA ALA A 123 2.03 5.01 22.91
C ALA A 123 1.42 5.30 24.30
N ASP A 124 2.27 5.41 25.32
CA ASP A 124 1.92 5.77 26.69
C ASP A 124 2.37 7.19 27.11
N SER A 125 3.17 7.82 26.25
CA SER A 125 3.78 9.13 26.47
C SER A 125 4.00 9.86 25.14
N LEU A 126 4.25 11.18 25.18
CA LEU A 126 4.59 11.95 23.97
C LEU A 126 5.90 11.47 23.32
N PHE A 127 6.82 10.92 24.10
CA PHE A 127 8.06 10.34 23.58
C PHE A 127 7.77 9.07 22.80
N SER A 128 7.03 8.14 23.37
CA SER A 128 6.62 6.90 22.68
C SER A 128 5.76 7.18 21.45
N LEU A 129 4.87 8.18 21.52
CA LEU A 129 4.10 8.67 20.38
C LEU A 129 5.02 9.12 19.24
N GLY A 130 6.07 9.91 19.54
CA GLY A 130 7.05 10.35 18.56
C GLY A 130 7.77 9.18 17.88
N ILE A 131 8.19 8.17 18.66
CA ILE A 131 8.82 6.95 18.14
C ILE A 131 7.87 6.16 17.22
N LEU A 132 6.61 5.98 17.64
CA LEU A 132 5.62 5.25 16.85
C LEU A 132 5.20 6.02 15.60
N LEU A 133 5.13 7.34 15.63
CA LEU A 133 4.91 8.15 14.44
C LEU A 133 6.04 7.98 13.43
N LEU A 134 7.29 7.91 13.86
CA LEU A 134 8.42 7.60 12.97
C LEU A 134 8.33 6.16 12.43
N SER A 135 8.08 5.18 13.32
CA SER A 135 8.10 3.76 13.00
C SER A 135 6.94 3.30 12.12
N ILE A 136 5.77 3.87 12.30
CA ILE A 136 4.54 3.43 11.61
C ILE A 136 4.04 4.53 10.66
N GLY A 137 4.03 5.78 11.13
CA GLY A 137 3.43 6.91 10.41
C GLY A 137 4.26 7.46 9.27
N ILE A 138 5.59 7.37 9.31
CA ILE A 138 6.48 8.09 8.38
C ILE A 138 7.34 7.14 7.55
N ILE A 139 8.15 6.30 8.19
CA ILE A 139 9.15 5.47 7.48
C ILE A 139 8.48 4.45 6.55
N PRO A 140 7.51 3.63 6.99
CA PRO A 140 6.85 2.67 6.11
C PRO A 140 6.15 3.32 4.92
N PRO A 141 5.29 4.37 5.08
CA PRO A 141 4.66 5.04 3.96
C PRO A 141 5.64 5.51 2.88
N ILE A 142 6.78 6.09 3.27
CA ILE A 142 7.78 6.55 2.29
C ILE A 142 8.36 5.35 1.52
N CYS A 143 8.81 4.32 2.23
CA CYS A 143 9.47 3.16 1.62
C CYS A 143 8.51 2.33 0.75
N GLU A 144 7.28 2.16 1.21
CA GLU A 144 6.26 1.42 0.50
C GLU A 144 5.78 2.16 -0.74
N GLU A 145 5.56 3.47 -0.68
CA GLU A 145 5.22 4.24 -1.86
C GLU A 145 6.35 4.20 -2.90
N LEU A 146 7.63 4.25 -2.49
CA LEU A 146 8.75 4.08 -3.41
C LEU A 146 8.71 2.73 -4.14
N LEU A 147 8.39 1.64 -3.46
CA LEU A 147 8.26 0.32 -4.08
C LEU A 147 7.00 0.24 -4.95
N PHE A 148 5.83 0.55 -4.40
CA PHE A 148 4.55 0.27 -5.05
C PHE A 148 4.18 1.33 -6.10
N ARG A 149 4.28 2.63 -5.80
CA ARG A 149 3.91 3.72 -6.73
C ARG A 149 5.11 4.22 -7.53
N GLY A 150 6.31 4.01 -7.02
CA GLY A 150 7.53 4.18 -7.78
C GLY A 150 7.75 3.02 -8.74
N VAL A 151 8.33 1.94 -8.24
CA VAL A 151 8.85 0.81 -9.06
C VAL A 151 7.75 0.05 -9.79
N LEU A 152 6.74 -0.45 -9.05
CA LEU A 152 5.73 -1.32 -9.64
C LEU A 152 4.85 -0.55 -10.62
N LEU A 153 4.31 0.60 -10.21
CA LEU A 153 3.48 1.41 -11.07
C LEU A 153 4.21 1.86 -12.34
N SER A 154 5.53 2.16 -12.25
CA SER A 154 6.35 2.52 -13.40
C SER A 154 6.66 1.33 -14.29
N GLY A 155 6.96 0.16 -13.71
CA GLY A 155 7.28 -1.06 -14.46
C GLY A 155 6.09 -1.62 -15.25
N TYR A 156 4.91 -1.63 -14.62
CA TYR A 156 3.66 -2.12 -15.24
C TYR A 156 2.98 -1.08 -16.13
N GLY A 157 3.35 0.21 -16.01
CA GLY A 157 2.71 1.32 -16.73
C GLY A 157 2.72 1.22 -18.25
N LYS A 158 3.66 0.45 -18.83
CA LYS A 158 3.71 0.18 -20.28
C LYS A 158 2.50 -0.57 -20.82
N ARG A 159 1.83 -1.36 -19.99
CA ARG A 159 0.61 -2.10 -20.36
C ARG A 159 -0.67 -1.26 -20.17
N GLY A 160 -0.52 -0.09 -19.62
CA GLY A 160 -1.62 0.83 -19.31
C GLY A 160 -1.61 1.23 -17.84
N LEU A 161 -1.99 2.49 -17.59
CA LEU A 161 -1.93 3.04 -16.23
C LEU A 161 -2.93 2.36 -15.28
N TRP A 162 -4.12 2.01 -15.76
CA TRP A 162 -5.11 1.28 -14.98
C TRP A 162 -4.65 -0.13 -14.62
N PHE A 163 -4.07 -0.86 -15.58
CA PHE A 163 -3.47 -2.16 -15.32
C PHE A 163 -2.36 -2.07 -14.26
N ALA A 164 -1.49 -1.07 -14.39
CA ALA A 164 -0.43 -0.84 -13.41
C ALA A 164 -0.99 -0.49 -12.01
N ALA A 165 -2.05 0.34 -11.94
CA ALA A 165 -2.72 0.65 -10.68
C ALA A 165 -3.29 -0.60 -10.02
N MET A 166 -4.05 -1.42 -10.76
CA MET A 166 -4.64 -2.66 -10.24
C MET A 166 -3.58 -3.64 -9.73
N VAL A 167 -2.54 -3.91 -10.53
CA VAL A 167 -1.46 -4.85 -10.14
C VAL A 167 -0.69 -4.32 -8.94
N SER A 168 -0.27 -3.05 -8.96
CA SER A 168 0.48 -2.43 -7.86
C SER A 168 -0.33 -2.42 -6.55
N SER A 169 -1.64 -2.17 -6.62
CA SER A 169 -2.53 -2.16 -5.46
C SER A 169 -2.81 -3.56 -4.92
N PHE A 170 -2.96 -4.54 -5.80
CA PHE A 170 -3.11 -5.94 -5.40
C PHE A 170 -1.85 -6.46 -4.70
N LEU A 171 -0.67 -6.18 -5.26
CA LEU A 171 0.59 -6.56 -4.65
C LEU A 171 0.85 -5.84 -3.32
N PHE A 172 0.37 -4.59 -3.17
CA PHE A 172 0.40 -3.88 -1.89
C PHE A 172 -0.46 -4.59 -0.84
N ALA A 173 -1.68 -4.97 -1.18
CA ALA A 173 -2.55 -5.70 -0.26
C ALA A 173 -1.96 -7.07 0.12
N LEU A 174 -1.39 -7.79 -0.86
CA LEU A 174 -0.71 -9.06 -0.64
C LEU A 174 0.51 -8.93 0.30
N PHE A 175 1.25 -7.82 0.19
CA PHE A 175 2.45 -7.55 0.98
C PHE A 175 2.17 -7.43 2.49
N HIS A 176 0.94 -7.11 2.89
CA HIS A 176 0.54 -6.99 4.28
C HIS A 176 0.22 -8.33 4.96
N ASP A 177 0.29 -9.44 4.22
CA ASP A 177 0.11 -10.81 4.73
C ASP A 177 -1.17 -11.04 5.56
N ASN A 178 -2.19 -10.22 5.35
CA ASN A 178 -3.48 -10.33 6.03
C ASN A 178 -4.61 -10.53 5.01
N PRO A 179 -5.08 -11.78 4.81
CA PRO A 179 -6.14 -12.08 3.83
C PRO A 179 -7.47 -11.41 4.18
N TYR A 180 -7.75 -11.18 5.45
CA TYR A 180 -8.99 -10.58 5.93
C TYR A 180 -9.08 -9.08 5.62
N ARG A 181 -7.94 -8.39 5.46
CA ARG A 181 -7.87 -6.97 5.09
C ARG A 181 -7.54 -6.74 3.62
N LEU A 182 -7.50 -7.81 2.82
CA LEU A 182 -7.02 -7.74 1.43
C LEU A 182 -7.87 -6.79 0.57
N ILE A 183 -9.20 -6.81 0.73
CA ILE A 183 -10.12 -5.94 -0.03
C ILE A 183 -9.95 -4.48 0.39
N GLU A 184 -9.90 -4.21 1.70
CA GLU A 184 -9.71 -2.86 2.26
C GLU A 184 -8.36 -2.26 1.82
N LEU A 185 -7.27 -3.01 2.02
CA LEU A 185 -5.91 -2.59 1.64
C LEU A 185 -5.77 -2.38 0.14
N PHE A 186 -6.40 -3.24 -0.67
CA PHE A 186 -6.45 -3.07 -2.12
C PHE A 186 -7.16 -1.76 -2.49
N GLY A 187 -8.31 -1.45 -1.88
CA GLY A 187 -9.05 -0.23 -2.11
C GLY A 187 -8.24 1.03 -1.76
N ALA A 188 -7.63 1.06 -0.56
CA ALA A 188 -6.78 2.16 -0.12
C ALA A 188 -5.57 2.36 -1.05
N ALA A 189 -4.92 1.26 -1.43
CA ALA A 189 -3.80 1.26 -2.36
C ALA A 189 -4.20 1.77 -3.75
N LEU A 190 -5.40 1.43 -4.22
CA LEU A 190 -5.91 1.88 -5.52
C LEU A 190 -6.15 3.39 -5.53
N VAL A 191 -6.70 3.95 -4.46
CA VAL A 191 -6.86 5.40 -4.30
C VAL A 191 -5.51 6.11 -4.38
N SER A 192 -4.48 5.64 -3.63
CA SER A 192 -3.13 6.19 -3.72
C SER A 192 -2.54 6.09 -5.13
N ALA A 193 -2.69 4.93 -5.80
CA ALA A 193 -2.21 4.75 -7.17
C ALA A 193 -2.86 5.73 -8.16
N ILE A 194 -4.17 5.97 -8.04
CA ILE A 194 -4.91 6.92 -8.87
C ILE A 194 -4.41 8.36 -8.64
N ILE A 195 -4.19 8.76 -7.39
CA ILE A 195 -3.64 10.06 -7.01
C ILE A 195 -2.25 10.25 -7.65
N VAL A 196 -1.35 9.26 -7.53
CA VAL A 196 0.01 9.31 -8.09
C VAL A 196 -0.01 9.35 -9.62
N ILE A 197 -0.88 8.59 -10.25
CA ILE A 197 -1.03 8.62 -11.72
C ILE A 197 -1.45 10.01 -12.18
N ARG A 198 -2.42 10.61 -11.50
CA ARG A 198 -3.02 11.85 -11.93
C ARG A 198 -2.16 13.07 -11.64
N SER A 199 -1.51 13.10 -10.48
CA SER A 199 -0.57 14.15 -10.11
C SER A 199 0.77 14.05 -10.86
N GLY A 200 1.09 12.88 -11.41
CA GLY A 200 2.38 12.60 -12.06
C GLY A 200 3.56 12.48 -11.08
N SER A 201 3.31 12.52 -9.79
CA SER A 201 4.33 12.51 -8.73
C SER A 201 3.95 11.54 -7.61
N ILE A 202 4.95 10.93 -6.99
CA ILE A 202 4.78 10.07 -5.81
C ILE A 202 4.44 10.87 -4.54
N ILE A 203 4.79 12.17 -4.50
CA ILE A 203 4.70 13.00 -3.30
C ILE A 203 3.29 13.03 -2.70
N PRO A 204 2.21 13.25 -3.46
CA PRO A 204 0.86 13.20 -2.89
C PRO A 204 0.48 11.83 -2.34
N GLY A 205 0.94 10.74 -2.97
CA GLY A 205 0.76 9.38 -2.46
C GLY A 205 1.41 9.20 -1.09
N ILE A 206 2.67 9.62 -0.94
CA ILE A 206 3.38 9.60 0.34
C ILE A 206 2.62 10.41 1.40
N ILE A 207 2.18 11.63 1.09
CA ILE A 207 1.47 12.50 2.04
C ILE A 207 0.18 11.82 2.54
N VAL A 208 -0.67 11.33 1.65
CA VAL A 208 -1.93 10.70 2.06
C VAL A 208 -1.70 9.41 2.85
N HIS A 209 -0.69 8.63 2.50
CA HIS A 209 -0.32 7.41 3.22
C HIS A 209 0.23 7.72 4.63
N MET A 210 1.10 8.73 4.74
CA MET A 210 1.57 9.22 6.04
C MET A 210 0.42 9.72 6.93
N ILE A 211 -0.55 10.44 6.37
CA ILE A 211 -1.74 10.89 7.11
C ILE A 211 -2.52 9.68 7.61
N THR A 212 -2.78 8.67 6.78
CA THR A 212 -3.50 7.45 7.19
C THR A 212 -2.83 6.79 8.39
N ASN A 213 -1.54 6.46 8.27
CA ASN A 213 -0.81 5.74 9.31
C ASN A 213 -0.61 6.58 10.57
N SER A 214 -0.34 7.89 10.41
CA SER A 214 -0.21 8.79 11.58
C SER A 214 -1.54 8.98 12.31
N THR A 215 -2.65 9.04 11.59
CA THR A 215 -3.99 9.12 12.19
C THR A 215 -4.26 7.87 13.04
N TYR A 216 -3.91 6.67 12.56
CA TYR A 216 -4.02 5.45 13.34
C TYR A 216 -3.22 5.54 14.65
N VAL A 217 -1.94 5.92 14.59
CA VAL A 217 -1.06 6.03 15.77
C VAL A 217 -1.58 7.07 16.77
N ILE A 218 -2.00 8.25 16.29
CA ILE A 218 -2.53 9.32 17.15
C ILE A 218 -3.85 8.89 17.80
N SER A 219 -4.73 8.27 17.04
CA SER A 219 -6.03 7.84 17.56
C SER A 219 -5.89 6.74 18.61
N SER A 220 -4.98 5.79 18.40
CA SER A 220 -4.62 4.73 19.36
C SER A 220 -4.09 5.33 20.67
N TYR A 221 -3.23 6.35 20.57
CA TYR A 221 -2.72 7.08 21.74
C TYR A 221 -3.83 7.81 22.53
N ILE A 222 -4.74 8.50 21.82
CA ILE A 222 -5.84 9.25 22.46
C ILE A 222 -6.83 8.30 23.15
N GLN A 223 -7.10 7.14 22.57
CA GLN A 223 -8.05 6.16 23.09
C GLN A 223 -7.44 5.25 24.17
N GLY A 224 -6.11 5.23 24.31
CA GLY A 224 -5.41 4.39 25.26
C GLY A 224 -5.51 2.89 24.96
N GLY A 225 -5.73 2.53 23.69
CA GLY A 225 -5.89 1.15 23.25
C GLY A 225 -5.77 0.96 21.74
N ASP A 226 -5.81 -0.29 21.26
CA ASP A 226 -5.81 -0.60 19.83
C ASP A 226 -7.18 -0.23 19.23
N MET A 227 -7.21 0.67 18.27
CA MET A 227 -8.44 1.07 17.58
C MET A 227 -9.17 -0.10 16.89
N LEU A 228 -8.43 -1.17 16.58
CA LEU A 228 -9.00 -2.33 15.90
C LEU A 228 -9.74 -3.28 16.87
N GLU A 229 -9.47 -3.23 18.17
CA GLU A 229 -10.21 -4.01 19.17
C GLU A 229 -11.67 -3.55 19.35
N GLY A 230 -11.98 -2.28 19.02
CA GLY A 230 -13.33 -1.70 19.17
C GLY A 230 -14.26 -1.88 17.97
N ILE A 231 -13.76 -2.39 16.84
CA ILE A 231 -14.50 -2.43 15.57
C ILE A 231 -15.06 -3.82 15.27
N THR A 232 -14.54 -4.88 15.88
CA THR A 232 -15.10 -6.24 15.72
C THR A 232 -16.36 -6.38 16.58
N THR A 233 -17.47 -5.85 16.12
CA THR A 233 -18.78 -6.20 16.70
C THR A 233 -19.06 -7.67 16.38
N SER A 234 -19.51 -8.42 17.38
CA SER A 234 -19.93 -9.83 17.21
C SER A 234 -21.06 -9.97 16.18
N GLU A 235 -21.72 -8.88 15.85
CA GLU A 235 -22.75 -8.76 14.82
C GLU A 235 -22.24 -7.81 13.74
N GLY A 236 -22.13 -8.29 12.50
CA GLY A 236 -21.72 -7.46 11.37
C GLY A 236 -22.69 -6.31 11.08
N PRO A 237 -22.33 -5.45 10.12
CA PRO A 237 -23.16 -4.31 9.77
C PRO A 237 -24.54 -4.75 9.31
N SER A 238 -25.60 -4.07 9.80
CA SER A 238 -26.95 -4.33 9.34
C SER A 238 -27.10 -4.02 7.85
N LEU A 239 -28.07 -4.67 7.21
CA LEU A 239 -28.35 -4.42 5.78
C LEU A 239 -28.63 -2.95 5.50
N SER A 240 -29.31 -2.24 6.41
CA SER A 240 -29.59 -0.81 6.26
C SER A 240 -28.30 0.04 6.27
N ILE A 241 -27.35 -0.28 7.12
CA ILE A 241 -26.04 0.39 7.16
C ILE A 241 -25.26 0.10 5.88
N LEU A 242 -25.24 -1.14 5.39
CA LEU A 242 -24.59 -1.50 4.13
C LEU A 242 -25.17 -0.75 2.93
N LEU A 243 -26.49 -0.66 2.85
CA LEU A 243 -27.17 0.05 1.75
C LEU A 243 -26.87 1.56 1.82
N LEU A 244 -26.90 2.16 3.01
CA LEU A 244 -26.62 3.57 3.21
C LEU A 244 -25.16 3.91 2.85
N THR A 245 -24.19 3.14 3.36
CA THR A 245 -22.77 3.35 3.07
C THR A 245 -22.42 3.04 1.62
N GLY A 246 -23.06 2.02 1.01
CA GLY A 246 -22.92 1.73 -0.40
C GLY A 246 -23.42 2.86 -1.29
N PHE A 247 -24.59 3.43 -0.98
CA PHE A 247 -25.12 4.60 -1.70
C PHE A 247 -24.24 5.83 -1.51
N ALA A 248 -23.81 6.13 -0.27
CA ALA A 248 -22.88 7.22 0.02
C ALA A 248 -21.54 7.03 -0.72
N SER A 249 -21.03 5.80 -0.78
CA SER A 249 -19.81 5.46 -1.53
C SER A 249 -19.95 5.68 -3.02
N PHE A 250 -21.10 5.36 -3.60
CA PHE A 250 -21.38 5.62 -5.01
C PHE A 250 -21.37 7.13 -5.31
N ILE A 251 -22.05 7.94 -4.49
CA ILE A 251 -22.02 9.41 -4.65
C ILE A 251 -20.60 9.93 -4.52
N THR A 252 -19.88 9.49 -3.49
CA THR A 252 -18.50 9.88 -3.23
C THR A 252 -17.59 9.50 -4.40
N PHE A 253 -17.76 8.31 -4.98
CA PHE A 253 -17.03 7.89 -6.17
C PHE A 253 -17.28 8.84 -7.36
N MET A 254 -18.52 9.28 -7.58
CA MET A 254 -18.84 10.24 -8.63
C MET A 254 -18.15 11.61 -8.40
N ILE A 255 -18.14 12.07 -7.14
CA ILE A 255 -17.45 13.31 -6.77
C ILE A 255 -15.93 13.15 -6.97
N CYS A 256 -15.33 12.06 -6.50
CA CYS A 256 -13.90 11.77 -6.70
C CYS A 256 -13.55 11.69 -8.20
N ARG A 257 -14.40 11.07 -9.02
CA ARG A 257 -14.23 11.02 -10.48
C ARG A 257 -14.27 12.43 -11.10
N TRP A 258 -15.15 13.30 -10.62
CA TRP A 258 -15.20 14.69 -11.08
C TRP A 258 -13.95 15.45 -10.66
N LEU A 259 -13.51 15.36 -9.37
CA LEU A 259 -12.28 15.96 -8.88
C LEU A 259 -11.05 15.47 -9.65
N TYR A 260 -11.00 14.18 -9.99
CA TYR A 260 -9.95 13.58 -10.80
C TYR A 260 -9.76 14.31 -12.16
N THR A 261 -10.80 14.89 -12.75
CA THR A 261 -10.69 15.66 -13.99
C THR A 261 -10.09 17.05 -13.80
N ARG A 262 -9.96 17.51 -12.55
CA ARG A 262 -9.50 18.87 -12.19
C ARG A 262 -8.00 18.96 -11.93
N PHE A 263 -7.28 17.84 -11.91
CA PHE A 263 -5.82 17.86 -11.78
C PHE A 263 -5.18 18.59 -12.95
N ASP A 264 -4.13 19.35 -12.66
CA ASP A 264 -3.27 19.87 -13.70
C ASP A 264 -2.58 18.70 -14.39
N HIS A 265 -2.51 18.73 -15.71
CA HIS A 265 -1.73 17.74 -16.44
C HIS A 265 -0.26 17.91 -16.07
N PRO A 266 0.48 16.85 -15.69
CA PRO A 266 1.90 16.96 -15.46
C PRO A 266 2.56 17.48 -16.74
N GLU A 267 3.35 18.56 -16.62
CA GLU A 267 4.14 19.14 -17.73
C GLU A 267 5.17 18.14 -18.30
N THR A 268 5.48 17.12 -17.52
CA THR A 268 6.32 16.01 -17.99
C THR A 268 5.49 15.17 -18.96
N GLY A 269 5.81 15.28 -20.24
CA GLY A 269 5.22 14.57 -21.38
C GLY A 269 5.26 13.03 -21.30
N VAL A 270 4.73 12.48 -20.23
CA VAL A 270 4.20 11.13 -20.16
C VAL A 270 2.76 11.18 -20.75
N ARG A 271 2.60 11.78 -21.91
CA ARG A 271 1.75 11.16 -22.90
C ARG A 271 2.36 9.77 -23.04
N ALA A 272 1.76 8.79 -22.35
CA ALA A 272 1.85 7.43 -22.84
C ALA A 272 1.45 7.54 -24.32
N LYS A 273 2.44 7.74 -25.21
CA LYS A 273 2.26 7.33 -26.59
C LYS A 273 1.65 5.94 -26.39
N ARG A 274 0.45 5.76 -26.90
CA ARG A 274 -0.11 4.46 -27.19
C ARG A 274 1.00 3.75 -27.98
N ALA A 275 1.99 3.25 -27.28
CA ALA A 275 2.94 2.30 -27.79
C ALA A 275 2.03 1.14 -28.12
N GLY A 276 1.91 0.90 -29.44
CA GLY A 276 0.93 -0.02 -29.97
C GLY A 276 0.89 -1.27 -29.13
N ALA A 277 -0.29 -1.67 -28.73
CA ALA A 277 -0.59 -2.79 -27.83
C ALA A 277 -0.05 -4.16 -28.30
N THR A 278 0.78 -4.18 -29.34
CA THR A 278 1.28 -5.38 -30.00
C THR A 278 2.71 -5.81 -29.66
N ALA A 279 3.47 -5.00 -28.90
CA ALA A 279 4.91 -5.30 -28.67
C ALA A 279 5.22 -6.05 -27.36
N GLY A 280 4.25 -6.51 -26.58
CA GLY A 280 4.49 -7.00 -25.20
C GLY A 280 4.01 -8.39 -24.83
N ILE A 281 3.24 -9.09 -25.68
CA ILE A 281 2.60 -10.37 -25.29
C ILE A 281 3.53 -11.59 -25.51
N ARG A 282 4.72 -11.40 -26.06
CA ARG A 282 5.59 -12.53 -26.44
C ARG A 282 6.22 -13.33 -25.29
N SER A 283 6.05 -12.92 -24.05
CA SER A 283 6.52 -13.70 -22.90
C SER A 283 5.63 -13.44 -21.70
N LEU A 284 4.96 -14.46 -21.19
CA LEU A 284 4.22 -14.44 -19.90
C LEU A 284 5.17 -14.41 -18.69
N ALA A 285 6.48 -14.31 -18.90
CA ALA A 285 7.49 -14.35 -17.85
C ALA A 285 7.38 -13.22 -16.82
N TRP A 286 6.61 -12.15 -17.10
CA TRP A 286 6.32 -11.09 -16.13
C TRP A 286 5.31 -11.51 -15.04
N ILE A 287 4.49 -12.56 -15.31
CA ILE A 287 3.49 -13.04 -14.36
C ILE A 287 4.10 -13.98 -13.32
N ILE A 288 5.22 -14.63 -13.65
CA ILE A 288 5.87 -15.62 -12.78
C ILE A 288 6.14 -15.09 -11.37
N PRO A 289 6.78 -13.92 -11.16
CA PRO A 289 7.02 -13.42 -9.82
C PRO A 289 5.72 -13.09 -9.06
N ILE A 290 4.65 -12.69 -9.73
CA ILE A 290 3.33 -12.48 -9.12
C ILE A 290 2.74 -13.80 -8.64
N LEU A 291 2.74 -14.82 -9.50
CA LEU A 291 2.23 -16.15 -9.14
C LEU A 291 3.02 -16.76 -7.98
N LEU A 292 4.34 -16.63 -7.99
CA LEU A 292 5.19 -17.09 -6.88
C LEU A 292 4.86 -16.34 -5.59
N SER A 293 4.62 -15.04 -5.63
CA SER A 293 4.21 -14.28 -4.45
C SER A 293 2.85 -14.74 -3.91
N ILE A 294 1.89 -15.03 -4.78
CA ILE A 294 0.58 -15.57 -4.38
C ILE A 294 0.76 -16.96 -3.75
N VAL A 295 1.58 -17.82 -4.33
CA VAL A 295 1.86 -19.15 -3.75
C VAL A 295 2.49 -19.03 -2.36
N VAL A 296 3.47 -18.14 -2.19
CA VAL A 296 4.10 -17.90 -0.88
C VAL A 296 3.08 -17.38 0.13
N PHE A 297 2.20 -16.45 -0.26
CA PHE A 297 1.12 -15.94 0.57
C PHE A 297 0.17 -17.06 1.03
N VAL A 298 -0.28 -17.90 0.11
CA VAL A 298 -1.19 -19.02 0.40
C VAL A 298 -0.52 -20.04 1.34
N ILE A 299 0.74 -20.39 1.07
CA ILE A 299 1.49 -21.33 1.93
C ILE A 299 1.63 -20.76 3.35
N LYS A 300 2.01 -19.48 3.49
CA LYS A 300 2.15 -18.83 4.79
C LYS A 300 0.83 -18.81 5.55
N PHE A 301 -0.28 -18.50 4.86
CA PHE A 301 -1.61 -18.51 5.47
C PHE A 301 -1.99 -19.93 5.97
N TRP A 302 -1.75 -20.96 5.17
CA TRP A 302 -2.04 -22.35 5.54
C TRP A 302 -1.21 -22.82 6.75
N ILE A 303 0.08 -22.53 6.78
CA ILE A 303 0.96 -22.87 7.92
C ILE A 303 0.52 -22.13 9.18
N GLY A 304 0.16 -20.85 9.07
CA GLY A 304 -0.30 -20.05 10.21
C GLY A 304 -1.65 -20.48 10.79
N GLN A 305 -2.47 -21.23 10.05
CA GLN A 305 -3.72 -21.84 10.54
C GLN A 305 -3.50 -23.19 11.22
N SER A 306 -2.33 -23.81 10.98
CA SER A 306 -1.99 -25.14 11.48
C SER A 306 -1.15 -25.11 12.77
N ALA A 307 -0.73 -23.91 13.19
CA ALA A 307 0.05 -23.65 14.40
C ALA A 307 -0.80 -22.98 15.49
#